data_f84c7435fb7e46a386288a901f06681d
#
_entry.id   f84c7435fb7e46a386288a901f06681d
#
_cell.length_a   1.000
_cell.length_b   1.000
_cell.length_c   1.000
_cell.angle_alpha   90.00
_cell.angle_beta   90.00
_cell.angle_gamma   90.00
#
_symmetry.space_group_name_H-M   'P 1'
#
loop_
_entity.id
_entity.type
_entity.pdbx_description
1 polymer ?
#
loop_
_entity_poly.entity_id
_entity_poly.type
_entity_poly.pdbx_seq_one_letter_code
_entity_poly.pdbx_strand_id
1 'polypeptide(L)'
;MTHFSQYFATLAIQDSVQQAQDTSKKNIQRILAHGRPQTLADFAALISPEASDYLEPLAQHSRRITQQHFGKTIRLFAPLYLSNECINICRYCGFSRNNPIPRHTVPVDQVRTEAQKLAQQGFRSLLLVAGEHPKHVSNGYVANCIRECLPYAPSIQVELAPMETPDYEPLVEAGGEGVVVYQETYHEATYRTLHTAGPKKTIPGAWMHPSGPMPLDFGG
;
A
#
# COMPACT_ATOMS: atom_id res chain seq x y z
N MET A 1 11.98 18.86 6.80
CA MET A 1 12.07 17.39 6.79
C MET A 1 12.57 16.96 5.41
N THR A 2 13.47 15.99 5.33
CA THR A 2 13.95 15.45 4.04
C THR A 2 12.84 14.59 3.44
N HIS A 3 12.44 14.85 2.20
CA HIS A 3 11.46 14.00 1.51
C HIS A 3 11.99 12.58 1.32
N PHE A 4 11.12 11.57 1.37
CA PHE A 4 11.51 10.17 1.20
C PHE A 4 12.31 9.94 -0.10
N SER A 5 11.91 10.58 -1.19
CA SER A 5 12.62 10.50 -2.47
C SER A 5 14.09 10.96 -2.38
N GLN A 6 14.34 12.05 -1.63
CA GLN A 6 15.72 12.54 -1.39
C GLN A 6 16.51 11.55 -0.54
N TYR A 7 15.89 11.03 0.52
CA TYR A 7 16.51 10.00 1.35
C TYR A 7 16.78 8.73 0.53
N PHE A 8 15.82 8.26 -0.24
CA PHE A 8 15.96 7.06 -1.08
C PHE A 8 17.12 7.19 -2.07
N ALA A 9 17.31 8.37 -2.68
CA ALA A 9 18.41 8.63 -3.60
C ALA A 9 19.81 8.54 -2.94
N THR A 10 19.89 8.63 -1.60
CA THR A 10 21.15 8.48 -0.85
C THR A 10 21.46 7.03 -0.46
N LEU A 11 20.51 6.11 -0.63
CA LEU A 11 20.70 4.71 -0.25
C LEU A 11 21.56 3.97 -1.27
N ALA A 12 22.61 3.30 -0.79
CA ALA A 12 23.45 2.40 -1.58
C ALA A 12 22.75 1.04 -1.78
N ILE A 13 21.64 1.04 -2.52
CA ILE A 13 20.78 -0.16 -2.68
C ILE A 13 21.54 -1.30 -3.36
N GLN A 14 22.36 -1.00 -4.39
CA GLN A 14 23.14 -2.03 -5.10
C GLN A 14 24.17 -2.69 -4.17
N ASP A 15 24.82 -1.92 -3.30
CA ASP A 15 25.75 -2.46 -2.31
C ASP A 15 25.03 -3.36 -1.29
N SER A 16 23.83 -2.96 -0.87
CA SER A 16 22.99 -3.78 0.03
C SER A 16 22.56 -5.09 -0.63
N VAL A 17 22.21 -5.06 -1.91
CA VAL A 17 21.89 -6.26 -2.70
C VAL A 17 23.11 -7.16 -2.82
N GLN A 18 24.28 -6.61 -3.13
CA GLN A 18 25.52 -7.37 -3.21
C GLN A 18 25.89 -8.00 -1.86
N GLN A 19 25.82 -7.25 -0.77
CA GLN A 19 26.03 -7.78 0.60
C GLN A 19 25.06 -8.89 0.96
N ALA A 20 23.81 -8.80 0.51
CA ALA A 20 22.83 -9.88 0.71
C ALA A 20 23.26 -11.15 -0.04
N GLN A 21 23.69 -11.01 -1.31
CA GLN A 21 24.14 -12.15 -2.12
C GLN A 21 25.40 -12.82 -1.56
N ASP A 22 26.30 -12.03 -0.98
CA ASP A 22 27.59 -12.50 -0.44
C ASP A 22 27.50 -12.95 1.03
N THR A 23 26.28 -12.93 1.60
CA THR A 23 26.11 -13.29 3.01
C THR A 23 26.39 -14.77 3.28
N SER A 24 26.93 -15.06 4.47
CA SER A 24 27.24 -16.42 4.89
C SER A 24 26.22 -16.97 5.90
N LYS A 25 26.10 -18.31 5.97
CA LYS A 25 25.31 -19.01 7.01
C LYS A 25 25.68 -18.56 8.42
N LYS A 26 26.98 -18.38 8.68
CA LYS A 26 27.48 -17.90 9.98
C LYS A 26 26.93 -16.52 10.35
N ASN A 27 26.83 -15.62 9.36
CA ASN A 27 26.25 -14.29 9.59
C ASN A 27 24.75 -14.37 9.91
N ILE A 28 24.00 -15.19 9.17
CA ILE A 28 22.58 -15.41 9.45
C ILE A 28 22.36 -15.98 10.85
N GLN A 29 23.14 -16.99 11.23
CA GLN A 29 23.08 -17.58 12.58
C GLN A 29 23.39 -16.55 13.68
N ARG A 30 24.38 -15.67 13.46
CA ARG A 30 24.69 -14.56 14.38
C ARG A 30 23.49 -13.62 14.55
N ILE A 31 22.83 -13.23 13.45
CA ILE A 31 21.68 -12.32 13.48
C ILE A 31 20.50 -12.99 14.21
N LEU A 32 20.23 -14.25 13.90
CA LEU A 32 19.17 -15.01 14.56
C LEU A 32 19.43 -15.17 16.07
N ALA A 33 20.68 -15.40 16.49
CA ALA A 33 21.04 -15.45 17.89
C ALA A 33 20.80 -14.12 18.62
N HIS A 34 20.89 -12.99 17.93
CA HIS A 34 20.55 -11.66 18.47
C HIS A 34 19.03 -11.42 18.58
N GLY A 35 18.21 -12.22 17.91
CA GLY A 35 16.75 -12.16 17.96
C GLY A 35 16.09 -11.14 17.03
N ARG A 36 16.83 -10.19 16.47
CA ARG A 36 16.35 -9.22 15.48
C ARG A 36 17.52 -8.61 14.69
N PRO A 37 17.29 -8.14 13.45
CA PRO A 37 18.29 -7.36 12.73
C PRO A 37 18.56 -6.02 13.45
N GLN A 38 19.81 -5.60 13.49
CA GLN A 38 20.23 -4.35 14.11
C GLN A 38 20.51 -3.27 13.07
N THR A 39 20.80 -3.66 11.84
CA THR A 39 21.17 -2.79 10.72
C THR A 39 20.42 -3.18 9.45
N LEU A 40 20.44 -2.32 8.44
CA LEU A 40 19.93 -2.64 7.11
C LEU A 40 20.72 -3.80 6.46
N ALA A 41 22.02 -3.90 6.73
CA ALA A 41 22.84 -5.03 6.27
C ALA A 41 22.41 -6.35 6.90
N ASP A 42 22.07 -6.35 8.20
CA ASP A 42 21.49 -7.54 8.86
C ASP A 42 20.15 -7.93 8.22
N PHE A 43 19.28 -6.93 7.94
CA PHE A 43 18.00 -7.18 7.29
C PHE A 43 18.21 -7.74 5.87
N ALA A 44 19.13 -7.16 5.10
CA ALA A 44 19.47 -7.64 3.76
C ALA A 44 19.97 -9.10 3.80
N ALA A 45 20.78 -9.46 4.81
CA ALA A 45 21.22 -10.84 5.01
C ALA A 45 20.05 -11.80 5.27
N LEU A 46 19.04 -11.39 6.06
CA LEU A 46 17.88 -12.23 6.38
C LEU A 46 16.91 -12.44 5.21
N ILE A 47 16.94 -11.59 4.19
CA ILE A 47 16.14 -11.75 2.94
C ILE A 47 16.98 -12.28 1.77
N SER A 48 18.21 -12.73 2.03
CA SER A 48 19.11 -13.30 1.03
C SER A 48 18.72 -14.73 0.65
N PRO A 49 19.18 -15.24 -0.51
CA PRO A 49 19.00 -16.66 -0.87
C PRO A 49 19.54 -17.63 0.20
N GLU A 50 20.66 -17.30 0.85
CA GLU A 50 21.29 -18.10 1.89
C GLU A 50 20.41 -18.25 3.14
N ALA A 51 19.49 -17.28 3.39
CA ALA A 51 18.56 -17.35 4.51
C ALA A 51 17.42 -18.36 4.30
N SER A 52 17.26 -18.92 3.11
CA SER A 52 16.21 -19.92 2.81
C SER A 52 16.28 -21.16 3.70
N ASP A 53 17.49 -21.56 4.13
CA ASP A 53 17.67 -22.67 5.06
C ASP A 53 17.19 -22.36 6.49
N TYR A 54 16.85 -21.11 6.78
CA TYR A 54 16.48 -20.59 8.11
C TYR A 54 15.06 -20.06 8.20
N LEU A 55 14.17 -20.41 7.26
CA LEU A 55 12.80 -19.89 7.21
C LEU A 55 12.02 -20.14 8.50
N GLU A 56 12.12 -21.34 9.08
CA GLU A 56 11.42 -21.67 10.33
C GLU A 56 11.91 -20.82 11.52
N PRO A 57 13.21 -20.74 11.82
CA PRO A 57 13.72 -19.80 12.83
C PRO A 57 13.29 -18.35 12.57
N LEU A 58 13.34 -17.87 11.33
CA LEU A 58 12.89 -16.52 10.95
C LEU A 58 11.41 -16.32 11.25
N ALA A 59 10.56 -17.27 10.88
CA ALA A 59 9.12 -17.23 11.14
C ALA A 59 8.83 -17.18 12.65
N GLN A 60 9.55 -17.95 13.46
CA GLN A 60 9.40 -17.95 14.93
C GLN A 60 9.83 -16.61 15.53
N HIS A 61 10.91 -15.99 15.01
CA HIS A 61 11.34 -14.65 15.46
C HIS A 61 10.30 -13.58 15.07
N SER A 62 9.85 -13.58 13.82
CA SER A 62 8.84 -12.68 13.32
C SER A 62 7.54 -12.78 14.14
N ARG A 63 7.09 -14.01 14.43
CA ARG A 63 5.91 -14.25 15.26
C ARG A 63 6.06 -13.63 16.65
N ARG A 64 7.22 -13.82 17.31
CA ARG A 64 7.45 -13.24 18.64
C ARG A 64 7.39 -11.71 18.62
N ILE A 65 8.06 -11.09 17.65
CA ILE A 65 8.06 -9.62 17.49
C ILE A 65 6.64 -9.13 17.21
N THR A 66 5.92 -9.78 16.31
CA THR A 66 4.53 -9.43 15.99
C THR A 66 3.64 -9.53 17.23
N GLN A 67 3.73 -10.61 18.00
CA GLN A 67 2.93 -10.77 19.21
C GLN A 67 3.32 -9.77 20.31
N GLN A 68 4.59 -9.38 20.39
CA GLN A 68 5.06 -8.38 21.33
C GLN A 68 4.48 -7.00 21.04
N HIS A 69 4.40 -6.60 19.76
CA HIS A 69 3.96 -5.27 19.35
C HIS A 69 2.44 -5.17 19.12
N PHE A 70 1.82 -6.23 18.62
CA PHE A 70 0.42 -6.22 18.17
C PHE A 70 -0.47 -7.22 18.94
N GLY A 71 0.09 -7.99 19.88
CA GLY A 71 -0.66 -9.02 20.61
C GLY A 71 -1.07 -10.18 19.70
N LYS A 72 -2.24 -10.76 20.01
CA LYS A 72 -2.82 -11.88 19.25
C LYS A 72 -4.07 -11.47 18.47
N THR A 73 -4.22 -10.20 18.22
CA THR A 73 -5.37 -9.64 17.49
C THR A 73 -5.04 -9.52 16.00
N ILE A 74 -6.02 -9.81 15.16
CA ILE A 74 -5.97 -9.59 13.71
C ILE A 74 -7.13 -8.70 13.35
N ARG A 75 -6.84 -7.57 12.69
CA ARG A 75 -7.87 -6.70 12.11
C ARG A 75 -8.24 -7.25 10.74
N LEU A 76 -9.49 -7.60 10.55
CA LEU A 76 -10.02 -7.98 9.25
C LEU A 76 -10.68 -6.77 8.60
N PHE A 77 -10.48 -6.61 7.30
CA PHE A 77 -11.17 -5.61 6.50
C PHE A 77 -11.75 -6.26 5.23
N ALA A 78 -12.77 -5.63 4.66
CA ALA A 78 -13.30 -6.03 3.37
C ALA A 78 -13.03 -4.94 2.32
N PRO A 79 -12.55 -5.30 1.11
CA PRO A 79 -12.48 -4.35 0.01
C PRO A 79 -13.88 -4.09 -0.54
N LEU A 80 -14.18 -2.81 -0.82
CA LEU A 80 -15.35 -2.37 -1.55
C LEU A 80 -14.89 -1.60 -2.79
N TYR A 81 -15.07 -2.21 -3.95
CA TYR A 81 -14.66 -1.63 -5.23
C TYR A 81 -15.67 -0.59 -5.67
N LEU A 82 -15.23 0.68 -5.70
CA LEU A 82 -16.06 1.82 -6.09
C LEU A 82 -16.12 2.01 -7.60
N SER A 83 -14.98 1.77 -8.28
CA SER A 83 -14.89 1.97 -9.73
C SER A 83 -13.72 1.19 -10.33
N ASN A 84 -13.94 0.59 -11.51
CA ASN A 84 -12.87 0.02 -12.32
C ASN A 84 -12.50 0.93 -13.52
N GLU A 85 -13.00 2.16 -13.54
CA GLU A 85 -12.59 3.18 -14.51
C GLU A 85 -11.14 3.61 -14.24
N CYS A 86 -10.27 3.54 -15.25
CA CYS A 86 -8.88 3.91 -15.11
C CYS A 86 -8.32 4.51 -16.40
N ILE A 87 -7.47 5.54 -16.26
CA ILE A 87 -6.79 6.20 -17.39
C ILE A 87 -5.37 5.66 -17.62
N ASN A 88 -4.86 4.82 -16.71
CA ASN A 88 -3.54 4.22 -16.85
C ASN A 88 -3.54 2.95 -17.70
N ILE A 89 -2.38 2.63 -18.27
CA ILE A 89 -2.09 1.31 -18.83
C ILE A 89 -0.97 0.69 -18.00
N CYS A 90 -1.37 -0.22 -17.10
CA CYS A 90 -0.48 -1.01 -16.26
C CYS A 90 -0.60 -2.47 -16.68
N ARG A 91 0.53 -3.09 -17.05
CA ARG A 91 0.53 -4.44 -17.68
C ARG A 91 -0.01 -5.57 -16.79
N TYR A 92 -0.01 -5.36 -15.48
CA TYR A 92 -0.44 -6.33 -14.47
C TYR A 92 -1.88 -6.09 -13.97
N CYS A 93 -2.47 -4.92 -14.25
CA CYS A 93 -3.71 -4.49 -13.59
C CYS A 93 -4.94 -4.86 -14.41
N GLY A 94 -5.92 -5.50 -13.77
CA GLY A 94 -7.22 -5.79 -14.38
C GLY A 94 -7.98 -4.55 -14.83
N PHE A 95 -7.79 -3.39 -14.16
CA PHE A 95 -8.42 -2.11 -14.51
C PHE A 95 -7.70 -1.34 -15.61
N SER A 96 -6.60 -1.88 -16.15
CA SER A 96 -5.84 -1.20 -17.22
C SER A 96 -6.77 -0.72 -18.34
N ARG A 97 -6.56 0.54 -18.78
CA ARG A 97 -7.44 1.21 -19.76
C ARG A 97 -7.67 0.41 -21.05
N ASN A 98 -6.67 -0.33 -21.49
CA ASN A 98 -6.72 -1.13 -22.72
C ASN A 98 -7.36 -2.51 -22.55
N ASN A 99 -7.75 -2.90 -21.35
CA ASN A 99 -8.47 -4.15 -21.15
C ASN A 99 -9.93 -4.00 -21.63
N PRO A 100 -10.44 -4.95 -22.44
CA PRO A 100 -11.81 -4.93 -22.97
C PRO A 100 -12.80 -5.48 -21.91
N ILE A 101 -12.94 -4.77 -20.80
CA ILE A 101 -13.84 -5.14 -19.70
C ILE A 101 -14.98 -4.15 -19.57
N PRO A 102 -16.16 -4.56 -19.09
CA PRO A 102 -17.20 -3.63 -18.71
C PRO A 102 -16.69 -2.64 -17.65
N ARG A 103 -16.92 -1.35 -17.88
CA ARG A 103 -16.55 -0.29 -16.95
C ARG A 103 -17.75 0.08 -16.11
N HIS A 104 -17.52 0.21 -14.81
CA HIS A 104 -18.56 0.50 -13.85
C HIS A 104 -18.03 1.38 -12.73
N THR A 105 -18.82 2.40 -12.38
CA THR A 105 -18.65 3.20 -11.18
C THR A 105 -19.91 3.07 -10.35
N VAL A 106 -19.78 2.64 -9.11
CA VAL A 106 -20.89 2.37 -8.21
C VAL A 106 -21.55 3.71 -7.81
N PRO A 107 -22.85 3.90 -7.99
CA PRO A 107 -23.55 5.07 -7.47
C PRO A 107 -23.44 5.16 -5.94
N VAL A 108 -23.37 6.38 -5.40
CA VAL A 108 -23.13 6.62 -3.96
C VAL A 108 -24.19 5.95 -3.07
N ASP A 109 -25.45 5.95 -3.49
CA ASP A 109 -26.55 5.27 -2.78
C ASP A 109 -26.40 3.74 -2.75
N GLN A 110 -25.85 3.15 -3.80
CA GLN A 110 -25.53 1.73 -3.83
C GLN A 110 -24.32 1.39 -2.92
N VAL A 111 -23.34 2.29 -2.78
CA VAL A 111 -22.21 2.12 -1.86
C VAL A 111 -22.72 1.91 -0.42
N ARG A 112 -23.73 2.68 0.01
CA ARG A 112 -24.39 2.49 1.30
C ARG A 112 -24.92 1.07 1.46
N THR A 113 -25.62 0.57 0.45
CA THR A 113 -26.23 -0.76 0.46
C THR A 113 -25.16 -1.86 0.58
N GLU A 114 -24.07 -1.72 -0.15
CA GLU A 114 -22.97 -2.69 -0.10
C GLU A 114 -22.23 -2.63 1.25
N ALA A 115 -21.98 -1.44 1.80
CA ALA A 115 -21.40 -1.29 3.13
C ALA A 115 -22.26 -1.93 4.21
N GLN A 116 -23.58 -1.77 4.12
CA GLN A 116 -24.53 -2.42 5.03
C GLN A 116 -24.46 -3.95 4.97
N LYS A 117 -24.38 -4.53 3.76
CA LYS A 117 -24.23 -5.98 3.58
C LYS A 117 -22.94 -6.50 4.20
N LEU A 118 -21.83 -5.80 3.99
CA LEU A 118 -20.54 -6.16 4.57
C LEU A 118 -20.58 -6.07 6.11
N ALA A 119 -21.22 -5.04 6.66
CA ALA A 119 -21.41 -4.91 8.11
C ALA A 119 -22.27 -6.04 8.70
N GLN A 120 -23.28 -6.51 7.99
CA GLN A 120 -24.10 -7.68 8.39
C GLN A 120 -23.28 -8.97 8.41
N GLN A 121 -22.23 -9.07 7.57
CA GLN A 121 -21.26 -10.17 7.59
C GLN A 121 -20.21 -10.03 8.71
N GLY A 122 -20.25 -8.95 9.49
CA GLY A 122 -19.36 -8.70 10.63
C GLY A 122 -18.16 -7.80 10.34
N PHE A 123 -17.97 -7.31 9.11
CA PHE A 123 -16.87 -6.39 8.80
C PHE A 123 -17.13 -5.02 9.43
N ARG A 124 -16.10 -4.49 10.10
CA ARG A 124 -16.10 -3.15 10.72
C ARG A 124 -15.00 -2.24 10.15
N SER A 125 -14.19 -2.75 9.27
CA SER A 125 -13.15 -2.05 8.54
C SER A 125 -13.36 -2.27 7.06
N LEU A 126 -13.41 -1.19 6.27
CA LEU A 126 -13.53 -1.26 4.81
C LEU A 126 -12.34 -0.60 4.14
N LEU A 127 -11.92 -1.18 3.01
CA LEU A 127 -10.97 -0.58 2.09
C LEU A 127 -11.72 -0.20 0.81
N LEU A 128 -11.90 1.09 0.57
CA LEU A 128 -12.54 1.59 -0.65
C LEU A 128 -11.51 1.64 -1.78
N VAL A 129 -11.73 0.87 -2.83
CA VAL A 129 -10.77 0.68 -3.93
C VAL A 129 -11.32 1.27 -5.21
N ALA A 130 -10.52 2.05 -5.93
CA ALA A 130 -10.88 2.55 -7.25
C ALA A 130 -9.68 2.67 -8.19
N GLY A 131 -9.97 2.59 -9.50
CA GLY A 131 -9.02 3.00 -10.53
C GLY A 131 -8.82 4.52 -10.53
N GLU A 132 -7.85 4.99 -11.28
CA GLU A 132 -7.56 6.41 -11.43
C GLU A 132 -8.32 6.99 -12.62
N HIS A 133 -9.34 7.80 -12.35
CA HIS A 133 -10.09 8.48 -13.41
C HIS A 133 -10.69 9.81 -12.90
N PRO A 134 -10.22 10.97 -13.39
CA PRO A 134 -10.60 12.28 -12.81
C PRO A 134 -12.09 12.59 -12.93
N LYS A 135 -12.78 12.03 -13.94
CA LYS A 135 -14.21 12.26 -14.14
C LYS A 135 -15.08 11.32 -13.30
N HIS A 136 -14.69 10.06 -13.15
CA HIS A 136 -15.50 9.03 -12.50
C HIS A 136 -15.13 8.80 -11.04
N VAL A 137 -13.87 9.09 -10.67
CA VAL A 137 -13.32 8.92 -9.33
C VAL A 137 -12.76 10.27 -8.86
N SER A 138 -13.65 11.24 -8.66
CA SER A 138 -13.27 12.53 -8.07
C SER A 138 -13.18 12.45 -6.54
N ASN A 139 -12.42 13.36 -5.92
CA ASN A 139 -12.32 13.45 -4.46
C ASN A 139 -13.70 13.64 -3.81
N GLY A 140 -14.58 14.44 -4.41
CA GLY A 140 -15.96 14.62 -3.92
C GLY A 140 -16.79 13.34 -3.99
N TYR A 141 -16.62 12.52 -5.03
CA TYR A 141 -17.28 11.21 -5.11
C TYR A 141 -16.78 10.27 -4.02
N VAL A 142 -15.45 10.16 -3.85
CA VAL A 142 -14.86 9.28 -2.82
C VAL A 142 -15.26 9.74 -1.41
N ALA A 143 -15.20 11.05 -1.13
CA ALA A 143 -15.64 11.61 0.14
C ALA A 143 -17.10 11.28 0.47
N ASN A 144 -17.99 11.34 -0.52
CA ASN A 144 -19.38 10.93 -0.34
C ASN A 144 -19.51 9.43 -0.07
N CYS A 145 -18.74 8.57 -0.77
CA CYS A 145 -18.71 7.14 -0.49
C CYS A 145 -18.23 6.84 0.94
N ILE A 146 -17.21 7.56 1.44
CA ILE A 146 -16.75 7.42 2.83
C ILE A 146 -17.89 7.74 3.80
N ARG A 147 -18.60 8.88 3.64
CA ARG A 147 -19.71 9.28 4.51
C ARG A 147 -20.82 8.25 4.54
N GLU A 148 -21.11 7.61 3.40
CA GLU A 148 -22.14 6.57 3.28
C GLU A 148 -21.73 5.25 3.96
N CYS A 149 -20.43 4.96 4.06
CA CYS A 149 -19.91 3.76 4.71
C CYS A 149 -19.82 3.89 6.23
N LEU A 150 -19.53 5.09 6.76
CA LEU A 150 -19.25 5.33 8.20
C LEU A 150 -20.32 4.79 9.16
N PRO A 151 -21.65 4.90 8.88
CA PRO A 151 -22.68 4.34 9.78
C PRO A 151 -22.58 2.83 9.98
N TYR A 152 -21.94 2.13 9.04
CA TYR A 152 -21.87 0.66 9.02
C TYR A 152 -20.49 0.13 9.40
N ALA A 153 -19.45 0.85 9.02
CA ALA A 153 -18.06 0.49 9.31
C ALA A 153 -17.27 1.73 9.76
N PRO A 154 -16.93 1.84 11.04
CA PRO A 154 -16.29 3.03 11.59
C PRO A 154 -14.84 3.22 11.13
N SER A 155 -14.20 2.22 10.55
CA SER A 155 -12.83 2.28 10.05
C SER A 155 -12.85 2.19 8.52
N ILE A 156 -12.56 3.30 7.85
CA ILE A 156 -12.56 3.43 6.39
C ILE A 156 -11.17 3.83 5.91
N GLN A 157 -10.57 2.98 5.10
CA GLN A 157 -9.34 3.29 4.38
C GLN A 157 -9.64 3.39 2.88
N VAL A 158 -8.78 4.07 2.14
CA VAL A 158 -8.90 4.20 0.69
C VAL A 158 -7.64 3.66 -0.01
N GLU A 159 -7.83 2.97 -1.14
CA GLU A 159 -6.78 2.55 -2.05
C GLU A 159 -7.02 3.20 -3.40
N LEU A 160 -6.34 4.31 -3.61
CA LEU A 160 -6.50 5.19 -4.76
C LEU A 160 -5.15 5.49 -5.41
N ALA A 161 -5.17 6.12 -6.58
CA ALA A 161 -3.97 6.72 -7.14
C ALA A 161 -3.38 7.77 -6.18
N PRO A 162 -2.05 7.93 -6.16
CA PRO A 162 -1.40 8.99 -5.40
C PRO A 162 -1.93 10.37 -5.81
N MET A 163 -2.16 11.23 -4.83
CA MET A 163 -2.67 12.59 -5.00
C MET A 163 -1.77 13.60 -4.29
N GLU A 164 -1.92 14.88 -4.59
CA GLU A 164 -1.32 15.95 -3.82
C GLU A 164 -1.94 16.05 -2.42
N THR A 165 -1.19 16.55 -1.44
CA THR A 165 -1.66 16.66 -0.05
C THR A 165 -3.02 17.34 0.08
N PRO A 166 -3.31 18.47 -0.59
CA PRO A 166 -4.63 19.10 -0.47
C PRO A 166 -5.79 18.23 -1.01
N ASP A 167 -5.50 17.31 -1.92
CA ASP A 167 -6.52 16.43 -2.48
C ASP A 167 -6.99 15.35 -1.50
N TYR A 168 -6.20 15.06 -0.45
CA TYR A 168 -6.59 14.14 0.62
C TYR A 168 -7.49 14.82 1.68
N GLU A 169 -7.44 16.15 1.84
CA GLU A 169 -8.21 16.86 2.86
C GLU A 169 -9.71 16.54 2.83
N PRO A 170 -10.41 16.55 1.68
CA PRO A 170 -11.83 16.19 1.65
C PRO A 170 -12.12 14.76 2.09
N LEU A 171 -11.16 13.83 1.92
CA LEU A 171 -11.30 12.44 2.31
C LEU A 171 -11.15 12.29 3.84
N VAL A 172 -10.21 13.02 4.43
CA VAL A 172 -10.00 13.09 5.89
C VAL A 172 -11.22 13.72 6.56
N GLU A 173 -11.70 14.87 6.05
CA GLU A 173 -12.91 15.55 6.53
C GLU A 173 -14.17 14.66 6.43
N ALA A 174 -14.21 13.77 5.45
CA ALA A 174 -15.29 12.79 5.29
C ALA A 174 -15.19 11.62 6.29
N GLY A 175 -14.09 11.51 7.05
CA GLY A 175 -13.85 10.43 8.03
C GLY A 175 -12.99 9.29 7.49
N GLY A 176 -12.23 9.51 6.43
CA GLY A 176 -11.21 8.56 5.96
C GLY A 176 -10.06 8.47 6.97
N GLU A 177 -9.70 7.24 7.34
CA GLU A 177 -8.73 6.93 8.41
C GLU A 177 -7.32 6.68 7.88
N GLY A 178 -7.19 6.31 6.60
CA GLY A 178 -5.90 5.98 6.02
C GLY A 178 -5.94 5.82 4.51
N VAL A 179 -4.76 5.88 3.91
CA VAL A 179 -4.55 5.63 2.49
C VAL A 179 -3.59 4.47 2.28
N VAL A 180 -3.92 3.62 1.33
CA VAL A 180 -3.04 2.54 0.85
C VAL A 180 -2.54 2.93 -0.54
N VAL A 181 -1.23 2.99 -0.70
CA VAL A 181 -0.58 3.27 -1.98
C VAL A 181 0.38 2.14 -2.30
N TYR A 182 0.12 1.44 -3.40
CA TYR A 182 1.01 0.39 -3.89
C TYR A 182 2.13 0.98 -4.75
N GLN A 183 3.36 0.68 -4.37
CA GLN A 183 4.56 1.05 -5.14
C GLN A 183 4.99 -0.08 -6.06
N GLU A 184 4.34 -1.12 -6.27
CA GLU A 184 4.64 -2.25 -7.17
C GLU A 184 6.13 -2.68 -7.20
N THR A 185 7.04 -1.75 -7.52
CA THR A 185 8.49 -1.95 -7.49
C THR A 185 9.23 -0.61 -7.36
N TYR A 186 10.35 -0.62 -6.65
CA TYR A 186 11.30 0.51 -6.58
C TYR A 186 12.38 0.44 -7.66
N HIS A 187 12.42 -0.62 -8.48
CA HIS A 187 13.36 -0.73 -9.60
C HIS A 187 12.82 0.06 -10.79
N GLU A 188 13.42 1.21 -11.06
CA GLU A 188 12.93 2.21 -12.02
C GLU A 188 12.73 1.64 -13.43
N ALA A 189 13.69 0.86 -13.94
CA ALA A 189 13.59 0.27 -15.27
C ALA A 189 12.39 -0.69 -15.39
N THR A 190 12.16 -1.53 -14.37
CA THR A 190 10.98 -2.42 -14.31
C THR A 190 9.70 -1.60 -14.20
N TYR A 191 9.67 -0.57 -13.35
CA TYR A 191 8.50 0.30 -13.20
C TYR A 191 8.07 0.90 -14.54
N ARG A 192 9.01 1.43 -15.32
CA ARG A 192 8.76 2.00 -16.66
C ARG A 192 8.22 0.98 -17.67
N THR A 193 8.64 -0.28 -17.57
CA THR A 193 8.12 -1.34 -18.45
C THR A 193 6.70 -1.77 -18.10
N LEU A 194 6.32 -1.62 -16.84
CA LEU A 194 4.99 -2.01 -16.34
C LEU A 194 3.94 -0.91 -16.56
N HIS A 195 4.32 0.37 -16.48
CA HIS A 195 3.41 1.52 -16.59
C HIS A 195 3.63 2.25 -17.92
N THR A 196 2.87 1.89 -18.95
CA THR A 196 3.15 2.30 -20.34
C THR A 196 2.39 3.55 -20.77
N ALA A 197 1.29 3.93 -20.10
CA ALA A 197 0.53 5.14 -20.38
C ALA A 197 -0.25 5.62 -19.16
N GLY A 198 -0.68 6.89 -19.21
CA GLY A 198 -1.40 7.58 -18.13
C GLY A 198 -0.46 8.23 -17.12
N PRO A 199 -1.01 8.85 -16.05
CA PRO A 199 -0.21 9.52 -15.02
C PRO A 199 0.86 8.65 -14.39
N LYS A 200 0.58 7.37 -14.13
CA LYS A 200 1.57 6.43 -13.56
C LYS A 200 2.81 6.26 -14.42
N LYS A 201 2.76 6.50 -15.74
CA LYS A 201 3.95 6.45 -16.60
C LYS A 201 4.96 7.55 -16.28
N THR A 202 4.47 8.73 -15.94
CA THR A 202 5.30 9.94 -15.73
C THR A 202 5.63 10.17 -14.27
N ILE A 203 4.89 9.56 -13.36
CA ILE A 203 5.15 9.63 -11.93
C ILE A 203 6.14 8.51 -11.60
N PRO A 204 7.37 8.81 -11.20
CA PRO A 204 8.27 7.81 -10.66
C PRO A 204 7.76 7.37 -9.29
N GLY A 205 6.66 6.62 -9.28
CA GLY A 205 6.02 6.10 -8.08
C GLY A 205 5.50 7.15 -7.09
N ALA A 206 4.57 6.77 -6.25
CA ALA A 206 4.02 7.61 -5.18
C ALA A 206 5.08 8.18 -4.22
N TRP A 207 6.23 7.54 -4.14
CA TRP A 207 7.34 7.94 -3.26
C TRP A 207 8.23 9.05 -3.83
N MET A 208 8.19 9.30 -5.14
CA MET A 208 8.93 10.42 -5.79
C MET A 208 8.08 11.70 -5.90
N HIS A 209 6.84 11.67 -5.41
CA HIS A 209 6.00 12.86 -5.39
C HIS A 209 6.65 13.92 -4.47
N PRO A 210 6.77 15.21 -4.87
CA PRO A 210 7.39 16.26 -4.06
C PRO A 210 6.77 16.42 -2.68
N SER A 211 5.49 16.15 -2.55
CA SER A 211 4.76 16.15 -1.29
C SER A 211 4.80 14.82 -0.55
N GLY A 212 5.48 13.75 -1.04
CA GLY A 212 5.60 12.42 -0.41
C GLY A 212 4.60 12.11 0.71
N PRO A 213 4.33 10.94 1.20
CA PRO A 213 3.34 10.75 2.23
C PRO A 213 3.67 11.67 3.40
N MET A 214 3.02 12.84 3.44
CA MET A 214 3.02 13.67 4.64
C MET A 214 2.44 12.81 5.75
N PRO A 215 2.93 12.90 6.97
CA PRO A 215 2.17 12.45 8.11
C PRO A 215 0.90 13.32 8.15
N LEU A 216 -0.13 12.89 7.41
CA LEU A 216 -1.47 13.27 7.78
C LEU A 216 -1.62 12.66 9.16
N ASP A 217 -1.84 13.50 10.15
CA ASP A 217 -2.15 13.08 11.50
C ASP A 217 -3.55 12.42 11.43
N PHE A 218 -3.57 11.18 11.00
CA PHE A 218 -4.72 10.31 11.15
C PHE A 218 -4.76 9.99 12.64
N GLY A 219 -5.47 10.82 13.40
CA GLY A 219 -5.53 10.87 14.85
C GLY A 219 -5.42 9.49 15.48
N GLY A 220 -4.41 9.34 16.36
CA GLY A 220 -4.15 8.16 17.15
C GLY A 220 -5.23 7.88 18.20
#